data_1846859cb01d9981fc625c6bdcd58224
#
_entry.id   1846859cb01d9981fc625c6bdcd58224
#
_cell.length_a   1.000
_cell.length_b   1.000
_cell.length_c   1.000
_cell.angle_alpha   90.00
_cell.angle_beta   90.00
_cell.angle_gamma   90.00
#
_symmetry.space_group_name_H-M   'P 1'
#
loop_
_entity.id
_entity.type
_entity.pdbx_description
1 polymer ?
#
loop_
_entity_poly.entity_id
_entity_poly.type
_entity_poly.pdbx_seq_one_letter_code
_entity_poly.pdbx_strand_id
1 'polypeptide(L)'
;MLIGSHVGMKGKEMFLGSVKEALSYGANTFMVYTGAPQNTRRKDISELRIEEAKALMEESGIESFVVHAPYIINLGNTVKPETFELAVEFLALEIERTSAMGSRTLVLHPGAHVGAGEDAGIERIVEGLNEVLTKDTPVFVALETMAGKGSEVGRNFDELKRIYDGVKYNDKLRVCFDTCHTSDSGLDIVGDFEGVMDSFDKAVGKEQIAVFHINDSKNPRGAAKD
;
A
#
# COMPACT_ATOMS: atom_id res chain seq x y z
N MET A 1 3.92 -18.68 8.31
CA MET A 1 4.35 -17.48 7.55
C MET A 1 3.60 -17.46 6.24
N LEU A 2 3.06 -16.31 5.85
CA LEU A 2 2.38 -16.12 4.57
C LEU A 2 3.41 -15.63 3.55
N ILE A 3 3.52 -16.32 2.43
CA ILE A 3 4.44 -15.99 1.32
C ILE A 3 3.68 -16.08 0.01
N GLY A 4 3.83 -15.05 -0.81
CA GLY A 4 3.19 -14.96 -2.10
C GLY A 4 3.85 -13.94 -3.01
N SER A 5 3.19 -13.65 -4.11
CA SER A 5 3.65 -12.66 -5.08
C SER A 5 2.52 -11.74 -5.53
N HIS A 6 2.88 -10.68 -6.23
CA HIS A 6 1.92 -9.90 -6.98
C HIS A 6 1.41 -10.71 -8.16
N VAL A 7 0.08 -10.80 -8.30
CA VAL A 7 -0.59 -11.53 -9.38
C VAL A 7 -1.54 -10.61 -10.13
N GLY A 8 -1.81 -10.96 -11.39
CA GLY A 8 -2.67 -10.15 -12.24
C GLY A 8 -4.16 -10.37 -11.94
N MET A 9 -4.96 -9.30 -12.05
CA MET A 9 -6.42 -9.39 -12.07
C MET A 9 -6.93 -8.89 -13.42
N LYS A 10 -7.13 -9.81 -14.37
CA LYS A 10 -7.41 -9.47 -15.77
C LYS A 10 -8.26 -10.51 -16.49
N GLY A 11 -8.65 -10.16 -17.72
CA GLY A 11 -9.37 -11.07 -18.61
C GLY A 11 -10.79 -11.36 -18.12
N LYS A 12 -11.28 -12.57 -18.42
CA LYS A 12 -12.62 -13.03 -18.03
C LYS A 12 -12.64 -13.62 -16.62
N GLU A 13 -11.51 -14.04 -16.12
CA GLU A 13 -11.40 -14.69 -14.81
C GLU A 13 -11.27 -13.70 -13.64
N MET A 14 -10.82 -12.49 -13.91
CA MET A 14 -10.69 -11.43 -12.90
C MET A 14 -10.03 -11.94 -11.61
N PHE A 15 -10.67 -11.75 -10.44
CA PHE A 15 -10.11 -12.14 -9.15
C PHE A 15 -9.96 -13.66 -8.97
N LEU A 16 -10.86 -14.46 -9.56
CA LEU A 16 -10.67 -15.92 -9.62
C LEU A 16 -9.36 -16.30 -10.34
N GLY A 17 -9.03 -15.59 -11.42
CA GLY A 17 -7.76 -15.76 -12.14
C GLY A 17 -6.54 -15.43 -11.28
N SER A 18 -6.65 -14.42 -10.43
CA SER A 18 -5.59 -14.05 -9.48
C SER A 18 -5.30 -15.16 -8.47
N VAL A 19 -6.35 -15.79 -7.92
CA VAL A 19 -6.21 -16.93 -7.00
C VAL A 19 -5.54 -18.12 -7.70
N LYS A 20 -5.99 -18.45 -8.92
CA LYS A 20 -5.36 -19.53 -9.72
C LYS A 20 -3.88 -19.26 -10.00
N GLU A 21 -3.54 -18.02 -10.34
CA GLU A 21 -2.15 -17.61 -10.59
C GLU A 21 -1.30 -17.77 -9.33
N ALA A 22 -1.79 -17.31 -8.17
CA ALA A 22 -1.10 -17.49 -6.89
C ALA A 22 -0.87 -18.97 -6.56
N LEU A 23 -1.89 -19.80 -6.73
CA LEU A 23 -1.77 -21.24 -6.51
C LEU A 23 -0.76 -21.92 -7.44
N SER A 24 -0.62 -21.43 -8.68
CA SER A 24 0.36 -21.96 -9.64
C SER A 24 1.81 -21.75 -9.20
N TYR A 25 2.04 -20.78 -8.31
CA TYR A 25 3.35 -20.50 -7.70
C TYR A 25 3.55 -21.23 -6.35
N GLY A 26 2.56 -21.97 -5.88
CA GLY A 26 2.57 -22.55 -4.54
C GLY A 26 2.44 -21.54 -3.41
N ALA A 27 1.92 -20.35 -3.72
CA ALA A 27 1.74 -19.27 -2.77
C ALA A 27 0.56 -19.56 -1.81
N ASN A 28 0.67 -19.11 -0.56
CA ASN A 28 -0.40 -19.18 0.44
C ASN A 28 -0.99 -17.80 0.80
N THR A 29 -0.53 -16.77 0.13
CA THR A 29 -1.08 -15.40 0.07
C THR A 29 -0.69 -14.76 -1.26
N PHE A 30 -1.24 -13.59 -1.58
CA PHE A 30 -0.89 -12.85 -2.79
C PHE A 30 -1.27 -11.39 -2.69
N MET A 31 -0.82 -10.57 -3.63
CA MET A 31 -1.21 -9.17 -3.76
C MET A 31 -1.80 -8.91 -5.14
N VAL A 32 -2.83 -8.04 -5.19
CA VAL A 32 -3.47 -7.61 -6.43
C VAL A 32 -3.74 -6.11 -6.46
N TYR A 33 -3.80 -5.54 -7.67
CA TYR A 33 -4.50 -4.29 -7.91
C TYR A 33 -5.96 -4.57 -8.28
N THR A 34 -6.90 -3.72 -7.87
CA THR A 34 -8.33 -3.88 -8.21
C THR A 34 -8.66 -3.49 -9.66
N GLY A 35 -7.67 -3.05 -10.41
CA GLY A 35 -7.70 -2.66 -11.82
C GLY A 35 -6.33 -2.21 -12.27
N ALA A 36 -6.21 -1.61 -13.46
CA ALA A 36 -4.92 -1.10 -13.94
C ALA A 36 -4.41 0.04 -13.01
N PRO A 37 -3.17 -0.06 -12.49
CA PRO A 37 -2.65 0.89 -11.50
C PRO A 37 -2.36 2.29 -12.07
N GLN A 38 -2.36 2.44 -13.40
CA GLN A 38 -2.05 3.69 -14.08
C GLN A 38 -3.28 4.56 -14.41
N ASN A 39 -4.50 4.08 -14.10
CA ASN A 39 -5.72 4.80 -14.43
C ASN A 39 -6.85 4.57 -13.41
N THR A 40 -7.93 5.34 -13.57
CA THR A 40 -9.11 5.28 -12.70
C THR A 40 -10.17 4.28 -13.16
N ARG A 41 -9.97 3.59 -14.28
CA ARG A 41 -10.96 2.66 -14.80
C ARG A 41 -11.06 1.44 -13.91
N ARG A 42 -12.26 1.18 -13.41
CA ARG A 42 -12.57 0.00 -12.59
C ARG A 42 -13.78 -0.72 -13.16
N LYS A 43 -13.71 -2.03 -13.21
CA LYS A 43 -14.90 -2.84 -13.46
C LYS A 43 -15.82 -2.81 -12.25
N ASP A 44 -17.11 -3.00 -12.48
CA ASP A 44 -18.05 -3.18 -11.39
C ASP A 44 -17.63 -4.34 -10.49
N ILE A 45 -17.88 -4.21 -9.18
CA ILE A 45 -17.53 -5.24 -8.19
C ILE A 45 -18.18 -6.57 -8.53
N SER A 46 -19.41 -6.57 -9.05
CA SER A 46 -20.14 -7.76 -9.46
C SER A 46 -19.47 -8.54 -10.62
N GLU A 47 -18.61 -7.88 -11.40
CA GLU A 47 -17.87 -8.51 -12.49
C GLU A 47 -16.54 -9.17 -12.04
N LEU A 48 -16.15 -9.01 -10.78
CA LEU A 48 -14.83 -9.46 -10.30
C LEU A 48 -14.78 -10.97 -9.99
N ARG A 49 -15.89 -11.69 -10.00
CA ARG A 49 -15.98 -13.13 -9.66
C ARG A 49 -15.49 -13.44 -8.25
N ILE A 50 -15.90 -12.59 -7.30
CA ILE A 50 -15.42 -12.64 -5.91
C ILE A 50 -15.81 -13.94 -5.21
N GLU A 51 -17.06 -14.36 -5.33
CA GLU A 51 -17.57 -15.57 -4.64
C GLU A 51 -16.86 -16.84 -5.10
N GLU A 52 -16.60 -16.96 -6.40
CA GLU A 52 -15.86 -18.11 -6.94
C GLU A 52 -14.38 -18.08 -6.50
N ALA A 53 -13.79 -16.89 -6.43
CA ALA A 53 -12.43 -16.72 -5.93
C ALA A 53 -12.33 -17.10 -4.44
N LYS A 54 -13.26 -16.64 -3.60
CA LYS A 54 -13.34 -16.98 -2.18
C LYS A 54 -13.49 -18.48 -1.95
N ALA A 55 -14.37 -19.14 -2.71
CA ALA A 55 -14.55 -20.59 -2.63
C ALA A 55 -13.23 -21.33 -2.95
N LEU A 56 -12.53 -20.91 -4.00
CA LEU A 56 -11.24 -21.51 -4.35
C LEU A 56 -10.15 -21.24 -3.29
N MET A 57 -10.14 -20.04 -2.70
CA MET A 57 -9.22 -19.71 -1.60
C MET A 57 -9.46 -20.61 -0.40
N GLU A 58 -10.73 -20.79 0.00
CA GLU A 58 -11.11 -21.67 1.12
C GLU A 58 -10.69 -23.13 0.85
N GLU A 59 -10.99 -23.66 -0.33
CA GLU A 59 -10.61 -25.02 -0.75
C GLU A 59 -9.10 -25.23 -0.74
N SER A 60 -8.34 -24.17 -1.10
CA SER A 60 -6.88 -24.24 -1.26
C SER A 60 -6.10 -23.81 -0.02
N GLY A 61 -6.78 -23.38 1.04
CA GLY A 61 -6.14 -22.90 2.28
C GLY A 61 -5.44 -21.54 2.18
N ILE A 62 -5.83 -20.70 1.21
CA ILE A 62 -5.41 -19.30 1.15
C ILE A 62 -6.33 -18.47 2.08
N GLU A 63 -5.81 -18.07 3.24
CA GLU A 63 -6.61 -17.39 4.27
C GLU A 63 -6.72 -15.88 4.05
N SER A 64 -5.77 -15.28 3.37
CA SER A 64 -5.70 -13.82 3.19
C SER A 64 -4.95 -13.42 1.93
N PHE A 65 -5.20 -12.19 1.50
CA PHE A 65 -4.47 -11.52 0.43
C PHE A 65 -4.43 -10.02 0.69
N VAL A 66 -3.58 -9.31 -0.04
CA VAL A 66 -3.38 -7.87 0.07
C VAL A 66 -3.83 -7.19 -1.20
N VAL A 67 -4.50 -6.05 -1.07
CA VAL A 67 -4.78 -5.16 -2.20
C VAL A 67 -3.78 -4.02 -2.19
N HIS A 68 -3.28 -3.62 -3.35
CA HIS A 68 -2.45 -2.45 -3.52
C HIS A 68 -3.23 -1.34 -4.22
N ALA A 69 -3.22 -0.16 -3.65
CA ALA A 69 -3.81 1.02 -4.25
C ALA A 69 -3.03 1.45 -5.51
N PRO A 70 -3.70 1.98 -6.54
CA PRO A 70 -3.02 2.43 -7.75
C PRO A 70 -2.14 3.66 -7.51
N TYR A 71 -1.03 3.77 -8.23
CA TYR A 71 -0.05 4.87 -8.06
C TYR A 71 -0.59 6.25 -8.43
N ILE A 72 -1.74 6.32 -9.09
CA ILE A 72 -2.38 7.61 -9.40
C ILE A 72 -2.94 8.32 -8.17
N ILE A 73 -3.12 7.59 -7.05
CA ILE A 73 -3.50 8.20 -5.78
C ILE A 73 -2.28 8.94 -5.23
N ASN A 74 -2.35 10.26 -5.23
CA ASN A 74 -1.32 11.12 -4.64
C ASN A 74 -1.97 12.10 -3.65
N LEU A 75 -2.04 11.67 -2.39
CA LEU A 75 -2.58 12.50 -1.30
C LEU A 75 -1.66 13.66 -0.93
N GLY A 76 -0.38 13.62 -1.29
CA GLY A 76 0.59 14.68 -0.99
C GLY A 76 0.57 15.85 -1.99
N ASN A 77 -0.28 15.83 -3.00
CA ASN A 77 -0.31 16.88 -4.01
C ASN A 77 -0.93 18.17 -3.50
N THR A 78 -0.10 19.18 -3.27
CA THR A 78 -0.49 20.51 -2.81
C THR A 78 -0.65 21.52 -3.94
N VAL A 79 -0.22 21.17 -5.16
CA VAL A 79 -0.15 22.11 -6.30
C VAL A 79 -1.46 22.11 -7.10
N LYS A 80 -2.11 20.94 -7.18
CA LYS A 80 -3.33 20.75 -7.98
C LYS A 80 -4.45 20.22 -7.08
N PRO A 81 -5.37 21.11 -6.63
CA PRO A 81 -6.49 20.70 -5.78
C PRO A 81 -7.31 19.55 -6.38
N GLU A 82 -7.57 19.59 -7.68
CA GLU A 82 -8.33 18.56 -8.39
C GLU A 82 -7.65 17.17 -8.37
N THR A 83 -6.32 17.13 -8.29
CA THR A 83 -5.58 15.86 -8.15
C THR A 83 -5.73 15.30 -6.75
N PHE A 84 -5.73 16.15 -5.75
CA PHE A 84 -5.96 15.74 -4.37
C PHE A 84 -7.40 15.24 -4.16
N GLU A 85 -8.39 15.98 -4.63
CA GLU A 85 -9.80 15.59 -4.54
C GLU A 85 -10.04 14.23 -5.19
N LEU A 86 -9.47 14.03 -6.40
CA LEU A 86 -9.50 12.73 -7.07
C LEU A 86 -8.82 11.63 -6.25
N ALA A 87 -7.68 11.93 -5.62
CA ALA A 87 -6.96 10.96 -4.80
C ALA A 87 -7.77 10.53 -3.56
N VAL A 88 -8.45 11.47 -2.90
CA VAL A 88 -9.35 11.21 -1.75
C VAL A 88 -10.53 10.34 -2.18
N GLU A 89 -11.24 10.75 -3.26
CA GLU A 89 -12.36 9.98 -3.79
C GLU A 89 -11.95 8.56 -4.18
N PHE A 90 -10.79 8.45 -4.85
CA PHE A 90 -10.33 7.17 -5.35
C PHE A 90 -9.81 6.24 -4.24
N LEU A 91 -9.21 6.80 -3.19
CA LEU A 91 -8.84 6.03 -2.00
C LEU A 91 -10.08 5.46 -1.31
N ALA A 92 -11.13 6.25 -1.16
CA ALA A 92 -12.40 5.78 -0.59
C ALA A 92 -12.99 4.61 -1.42
N LEU A 93 -12.96 4.73 -2.74
CA LEU A 93 -13.39 3.67 -3.66
C LEU A 93 -12.54 2.40 -3.50
N GLU A 94 -11.22 2.51 -3.41
CA GLU A 94 -10.33 1.36 -3.25
C GLU A 94 -10.51 0.68 -1.89
N ILE A 95 -10.82 1.42 -0.83
CA ILE A 95 -11.21 0.86 0.48
C ILE A 95 -12.48 0.02 0.37
N GLU A 96 -13.52 0.54 -0.30
CA GLU A 96 -14.76 -0.19 -0.53
C GLU A 96 -14.52 -1.47 -1.33
N ARG A 97 -13.76 -1.40 -2.42
CA ARG A 97 -13.42 -2.54 -3.26
C ARG A 97 -12.61 -3.59 -2.52
N THR A 98 -11.62 -3.16 -1.74
CA THR A 98 -10.79 -4.03 -0.89
C THR A 98 -11.66 -4.82 0.09
N SER A 99 -12.57 -4.14 0.76
CA SER A 99 -13.53 -4.75 1.69
C SER A 99 -14.47 -5.72 0.98
N ALA A 100 -15.05 -5.35 -0.15
CA ALA A 100 -15.95 -6.20 -0.93
C ALA A 100 -15.28 -7.50 -1.40
N MET A 101 -14.01 -7.39 -1.81
CA MET A 101 -13.21 -8.56 -2.20
C MET A 101 -12.87 -9.47 -1.01
N GLY A 102 -12.93 -8.94 0.22
CA GLY A 102 -12.66 -9.70 1.46
C GLY A 102 -11.24 -9.54 1.98
N SER A 103 -10.43 -8.64 1.42
CA SER A 103 -9.16 -8.26 2.01
C SER A 103 -9.35 -7.30 3.19
N ARG A 104 -8.44 -7.39 4.15
CA ARG A 104 -8.41 -6.48 5.31
C ARG A 104 -7.30 -5.44 5.21
N THR A 105 -6.47 -5.47 4.15
CA THR A 105 -5.30 -4.62 4.00
C THR A 105 -5.22 -4.03 2.61
N LEU A 106 -5.15 -2.71 2.56
CA LEU A 106 -4.91 -1.91 1.35
C LEU A 106 -3.56 -1.21 1.51
N VAL A 107 -2.56 -1.59 0.71
CA VAL A 107 -1.26 -0.90 0.65
C VAL A 107 -1.42 0.39 -0.13
N LEU A 108 -0.84 1.46 0.37
CA LEU A 108 -0.91 2.79 -0.21
C LEU A 108 0.47 3.46 -0.20
N HIS A 109 0.95 3.91 -1.35
CA HIS A 109 2.01 4.92 -1.40
C HIS A 109 1.47 6.22 -0.79
N PRO A 110 2.10 6.80 0.25
CA PRO A 110 1.53 7.98 0.92
C PRO A 110 1.27 9.14 -0.03
N GLY A 111 2.20 9.39 -0.96
CA GLY A 111 2.10 10.43 -1.97
C GLY A 111 3.40 11.19 -2.19
N ALA A 112 3.31 12.25 -2.97
CA ALA A 112 4.44 13.12 -3.32
C ALA A 112 4.04 14.58 -3.23
N HIS A 113 4.89 15.43 -2.64
CA HIS A 113 4.61 16.85 -2.39
C HIS A 113 4.73 17.76 -3.61
N VAL A 114 5.20 17.24 -4.73
CA VAL A 114 5.23 17.91 -6.06
C VAL A 114 5.92 19.30 -5.99
N GLY A 115 7.01 19.41 -5.22
CA GLY A 115 7.80 20.64 -5.09
C GLY A 115 7.37 21.60 -3.96
N ALA A 116 6.28 21.34 -3.25
CA ALA A 116 5.82 22.20 -2.15
C ALA A 116 6.61 22.04 -0.85
N GLY A 117 7.42 20.99 -0.76
CA GLY A 117 8.19 20.65 0.43
C GLY A 117 7.54 19.52 1.25
N GLU A 118 8.39 18.86 2.03
CA GLU A 118 8.03 17.69 2.84
C GLU A 118 6.88 17.98 3.82
N ASP A 119 7.00 19.08 4.59
CA ASP A 119 5.99 19.45 5.59
C ASP A 119 4.60 19.62 4.97
N ALA A 120 4.52 20.38 3.87
CA ALA A 120 3.26 20.59 3.16
C ALA A 120 2.71 19.27 2.58
N GLY A 121 3.59 18.39 2.09
CA GLY A 121 3.20 17.06 1.61
C GLY A 121 2.62 16.18 2.71
N ILE A 122 3.26 16.14 3.87
CA ILE A 122 2.78 15.38 5.05
C ILE A 122 1.43 15.91 5.53
N GLU A 123 1.30 17.23 5.70
CA GLU A 123 0.04 17.86 6.11
C GLU A 123 -1.09 17.50 5.15
N ARG A 124 -0.83 17.51 3.84
CA ARG A 124 -1.83 17.18 2.84
C ARG A 124 -2.22 15.70 2.85
N ILE A 125 -1.24 14.80 3.06
CA ILE A 125 -1.51 13.35 3.23
C ILE A 125 -2.38 13.11 4.46
N VAL A 126 -2.07 13.75 5.58
CA VAL A 126 -2.85 13.66 6.83
C VAL A 126 -4.27 14.15 6.60
N GLU A 127 -4.46 15.28 5.92
CA GLU A 127 -5.77 15.80 5.55
C GLU A 127 -6.58 14.78 4.75
N GLY A 128 -6.01 14.24 3.65
CA GLY A 128 -6.70 13.26 2.81
C GLY A 128 -7.03 11.96 3.54
N LEU A 129 -6.15 11.46 4.39
CA LEU A 129 -6.42 10.28 5.23
C LEU A 129 -7.53 10.56 6.25
N ASN A 130 -7.57 11.77 6.83
CA ASN A 130 -8.62 12.17 7.77
C ASN A 130 -9.99 12.38 7.10
N GLU A 131 -10.03 12.72 5.81
CA GLU A 131 -11.28 12.79 5.05
C GLU A 131 -11.87 11.40 4.78
N VAL A 132 -11.01 10.39 4.56
CA VAL A 132 -11.44 9.05 4.14
C VAL A 132 -11.63 8.10 5.31
N LEU A 133 -10.72 8.14 6.30
CA LEU A 133 -10.73 7.19 7.41
C LEU A 133 -11.74 7.58 8.48
N THR A 134 -12.52 6.60 8.91
CA THR A 134 -13.49 6.71 9.99
C THR A 134 -13.31 5.58 11.01
N LYS A 135 -13.98 5.66 12.15
CA LYS A 135 -14.00 4.55 13.11
C LYS A 135 -14.53 3.24 12.51
N ASP A 136 -15.39 3.35 11.50
CA ASP A 136 -16.08 2.21 10.88
C ASP A 136 -15.38 1.73 9.60
N THR A 137 -14.24 2.32 9.22
CA THR A 137 -13.44 1.87 8.07
C THR A 137 -13.10 0.37 8.23
N PRO A 138 -13.51 -0.48 7.27
CA PRO A 138 -13.47 -1.93 7.44
C PRO A 138 -12.10 -2.56 7.16
N VAL A 139 -11.18 -1.79 6.58
CA VAL A 139 -9.84 -2.25 6.19
C VAL A 139 -8.76 -1.41 6.85
N PHE A 140 -7.56 -1.96 6.95
CA PHE A 140 -6.36 -1.22 7.30
C PHE A 140 -5.74 -0.60 6.04
N VAL A 141 -5.33 0.66 6.12
CA VAL A 141 -4.51 1.31 5.09
C VAL A 141 -3.06 1.19 5.51
N ALA A 142 -2.29 0.37 4.80
CA ALA A 142 -0.88 0.15 5.06
C ALA A 142 -0.04 1.13 4.24
N LEU A 143 0.50 2.15 4.90
CA LEU A 143 1.38 3.12 4.26
C LEU A 143 2.71 2.44 3.91
N GLU A 144 3.13 2.57 2.67
CA GLU A 144 4.37 1.95 2.21
C GLU A 144 5.58 2.83 2.52
N THR A 145 6.69 2.20 2.94
CA THR A 145 7.99 2.87 2.99
C THR A 145 8.46 3.19 1.59
N MET A 146 8.85 4.44 1.33
CA MET A 146 9.15 4.93 -0.02
C MET A 146 10.65 5.13 -0.25
N ALA A 147 11.06 5.04 -1.52
CA ALA A 147 12.45 5.26 -1.94
C ALA A 147 12.88 6.74 -1.86
N GLY A 148 11.94 7.66 -1.83
CA GLY A 148 12.22 9.10 -1.89
C GLY A 148 12.49 9.60 -3.30
N LYS A 149 11.98 8.92 -4.32
CA LYS A 149 12.10 9.31 -5.72
C LYS A 149 11.39 10.65 -5.96
N GLY A 150 12.16 11.61 -6.43
CA GLY A 150 11.64 12.95 -6.71
C GLY A 150 11.16 13.65 -5.44
N SER A 151 9.85 13.69 -5.22
CA SER A 151 9.19 14.36 -4.09
C SER A 151 8.30 13.43 -3.27
N GLU A 152 8.57 12.13 -3.31
CA GLU A 152 7.86 11.14 -2.51
C GLU A 152 8.01 11.40 -1.02
N VAL A 153 6.92 11.18 -0.28
CA VAL A 153 6.84 11.23 1.17
C VAL A 153 6.75 9.80 1.72
N GLY A 154 7.35 9.56 2.89
CA GLY A 154 7.45 8.22 3.50
C GLY A 154 8.80 7.54 3.28
N ARG A 155 9.82 8.32 2.87
CA ARG A 155 11.20 7.84 2.63
C ARG A 155 11.99 7.56 3.90
N ASN A 156 11.51 8.00 5.03
CA ASN A 156 12.10 7.74 6.34
C ASN A 156 11.01 7.53 7.40
N PHE A 157 11.39 7.00 8.53
CA PHE A 157 10.43 6.62 9.57
C PHE A 157 9.86 7.81 10.34
N ASP A 158 10.54 8.97 10.34
CA ASP A 158 10.01 10.21 10.92
C ASP A 158 8.83 10.74 10.11
N GLU A 159 8.94 10.75 8.80
CA GLU A 159 7.83 11.13 7.91
C GLU A 159 6.61 10.24 8.13
N LEU A 160 6.80 8.91 8.22
CA LEU A 160 5.70 7.98 8.52
C LEU A 160 5.10 8.25 9.90
N LYS A 161 5.94 8.44 10.92
CA LYS A 161 5.48 8.79 12.26
C LYS A 161 4.63 10.04 12.28
N ARG A 162 5.07 11.10 11.60
CA ARG A 162 4.34 12.37 11.50
C ARG A 162 2.97 12.19 10.84
N ILE A 163 2.87 11.34 9.82
CA ILE A 163 1.57 10.99 9.24
C ILE A 163 0.70 10.28 10.27
N TYR A 164 1.24 9.26 10.97
CA TYR A 164 0.51 8.53 12.01
C TYR A 164 -0.01 9.46 13.12
N ASP A 165 0.84 10.35 13.61
CA ASP A 165 0.50 11.28 14.69
C ASP A 165 -0.60 12.29 14.27
N GLY A 166 -0.66 12.64 13.00
CA GLY A 166 -1.65 13.58 12.45
C GLY A 166 -3.00 12.96 12.10
N VAL A 167 -3.08 11.65 11.92
CA VAL A 167 -4.32 10.96 11.53
C VAL A 167 -5.18 10.62 12.75
N LYS A 168 -6.42 11.08 12.74
CA LYS A 168 -7.37 10.90 13.84
C LYS A 168 -7.69 9.43 14.15
N TYR A 169 -7.87 8.64 13.10
CA TYR A 169 -8.17 7.20 13.19
C TYR A 169 -6.92 6.39 12.80
N ASN A 170 -5.79 6.68 13.44
CA ASN A 170 -4.53 6.02 13.17
C ASN A 170 -4.51 4.54 13.56
N ASP A 171 -5.47 4.06 14.35
CA ASP A 171 -5.73 2.65 14.57
C ASP A 171 -6.11 1.90 13.27
N LYS A 172 -6.54 2.63 12.23
CA LYS A 172 -6.79 2.10 10.88
C LYS A 172 -5.55 2.11 9.98
N LEU A 173 -4.44 2.69 10.43
CA LEU A 173 -3.19 2.67 9.70
C LEU A 173 -2.37 1.42 10.03
N ARG A 174 -1.61 0.97 9.06
CA ARG A 174 -0.53 -0.02 9.17
C ARG A 174 0.63 0.41 8.27
N VAL A 175 1.69 -0.37 8.27
CA VAL A 175 2.83 -0.14 7.39
C VAL A 175 3.02 -1.34 6.47
N CYS A 176 3.32 -1.04 5.21
CA CYS A 176 3.95 -1.94 4.28
C CYS A 176 5.45 -1.60 4.22
N PHE A 177 6.28 -2.50 4.71
CA PHE A 177 7.73 -2.31 4.71
C PHE A 177 8.30 -2.89 3.42
N ASP A 178 8.73 -2.02 2.49
CA ASP A 178 9.37 -2.43 1.24
C ASP A 178 10.91 -2.38 1.37
N THR A 179 11.57 -3.51 1.11
CA THR A 179 13.01 -3.63 1.26
C THR A 179 13.79 -2.89 0.18
N CYS A 180 13.28 -2.83 -1.06
CA CYS A 180 13.88 -2.05 -2.14
C CYS A 180 13.80 -0.55 -1.83
N HIS A 181 12.60 -0.07 -1.52
CA HIS A 181 12.39 1.34 -1.20
C HIS A 181 13.23 1.80 0.01
N THR A 182 13.27 0.98 1.05
CA THR A 182 14.04 1.28 2.26
C THR A 182 15.54 1.35 1.98
N SER A 183 16.08 0.45 1.14
CA SER A 183 17.47 0.51 0.68
C SER A 183 17.72 1.75 -0.18
N ASP A 184 16.84 2.03 -1.13
CA ASP A 184 16.96 3.15 -2.05
C ASP A 184 16.80 4.51 -1.34
N SER A 185 16.10 4.56 -0.20
CA SER A 185 16.04 5.74 0.67
C SER A 185 17.33 6.00 1.47
N GLY A 186 18.24 5.03 1.52
CA GLY A 186 19.55 5.16 2.15
C GLY A 186 19.78 4.30 3.40
N LEU A 187 18.77 3.60 3.89
CA LEU A 187 18.88 2.74 5.07
C LEU A 187 19.62 1.43 4.72
N ASP A 188 20.45 0.95 5.65
CA ASP A 188 21.33 -0.21 5.43
C ASP A 188 20.66 -1.54 5.79
N ILE A 189 19.64 -1.91 5.03
CA ILE A 189 18.91 -3.17 5.28
C ILE A 189 19.74 -4.43 5.00
N VAL A 190 20.86 -4.33 4.29
CA VAL A 190 21.74 -5.46 3.98
C VAL A 190 22.80 -5.64 5.07
N GLY A 191 23.42 -4.56 5.51
CA GLY A 191 24.50 -4.60 6.49
C GLY A 191 24.03 -4.49 7.94
N ASP A 192 22.90 -3.84 8.20
CA ASP A 192 22.36 -3.59 9.54
C ASP A 192 20.83 -3.65 9.60
N PHE A 193 20.24 -4.78 9.20
CA PHE A 193 18.79 -4.94 9.22
C PHE A 193 18.20 -4.77 10.62
N GLU A 194 18.85 -5.28 11.67
CA GLU A 194 18.38 -5.17 13.05
C GLU A 194 18.34 -3.71 13.51
N GLY A 195 19.39 -2.92 13.22
CA GLY A 195 19.43 -1.50 13.55
C GLY A 195 18.37 -0.68 12.79
N VAL A 196 18.10 -1.03 11.53
CA VAL A 196 17.00 -0.42 10.77
C VAL A 196 15.67 -0.75 11.42
N MET A 197 15.42 -2.01 11.77
CA MET A 197 14.19 -2.43 12.43
C MET A 197 14.02 -1.82 13.82
N ASP A 198 15.09 -1.64 14.57
CA ASP A 198 15.06 -0.96 15.87
C ASP A 198 14.75 0.54 15.73
N SER A 199 15.23 1.17 14.67
CA SER A 199 14.87 2.55 14.34
C SER A 199 13.40 2.68 13.95
N PHE A 200 12.89 1.74 13.16
CA PHE A 200 11.47 1.66 12.82
C PHE A 200 10.60 1.46 14.06
N ASP A 201 11.00 0.53 14.94
CA ASP A 201 10.29 0.23 16.18
C ASP A 201 10.15 1.47 17.08
N LYS A 202 11.22 2.23 17.23
CA LYS A 202 11.22 3.47 18.01
C LYS A 202 10.34 4.58 17.41
N ALA A 203 10.22 4.62 16.09
CA ALA A 203 9.46 5.66 15.40
C ALA A 203 7.97 5.31 15.31
N VAL A 204 7.64 4.13 14.85
CA VAL A 204 6.26 3.73 14.48
C VAL A 204 5.75 2.54 15.29
N GLY A 205 6.65 1.59 15.63
CA GLY A 205 6.30 0.33 16.29
C GLY A 205 6.29 -0.85 15.29
N LYS A 206 7.04 -1.92 15.58
CA LYS A 206 7.14 -3.11 14.72
C LYS A 206 5.79 -3.80 14.52
N GLU A 207 4.90 -3.72 15.49
CA GLU A 207 3.55 -4.28 15.44
C GLU A 207 2.64 -3.60 14.41
N GLN A 208 3.03 -2.43 13.90
CA GLN A 208 2.30 -1.74 12.84
C GLN A 208 2.58 -2.32 11.44
N ILE A 209 3.60 -3.16 11.30
CA ILE A 209 3.91 -3.78 10.00
C ILE A 209 2.87 -4.87 9.72
N ALA A 210 2.06 -4.66 8.70
CA ALA A 210 1.08 -5.64 8.22
C ALA A 210 1.60 -6.42 7.00
N VAL A 211 2.49 -5.82 6.21
CA VAL A 211 2.99 -6.37 4.96
C VAL A 211 4.49 -6.10 4.84
N PHE A 212 5.22 -7.09 4.34
CA PHE A 212 6.56 -6.90 3.81
C PHE A 212 6.53 -7.07 2.29
N HIS A 213 7.01 -6.07 1.56
CA HIS A 213 7.42 -6.26 0.17
C HIS A 213 8.91 -6.61 0.16
N ILE A 214 9.21 -7.85 -0.19
CA ILE A 214 10.59 -8.33 -0.26
C ILE A 214 11.05 -8.20 -1.71
N ASN A 215 11.56 -7.04 -2.03
CA ASN A 215 12.05 -6.68 -3.35
C ASN A 215 13.56 -6.43 -3.32
N ASP A 216 14.25 -6.79 -4.39
CA ASP A 216 15.65 -6.43 -4.61
C ASP A 216 15.72 -5.11 -5.38
N SER A 217 16.79 -4.33 -5.17
CA SER A 217 17.05 -3.09 -5.90
C SER A 217 18.12 -3.29 -6.97
N LYS A 218 17.88 -2.71 -8.14
CA LYS A 218 18.87 -2.60 -9.23
C LYS A 218 19.87 -1.46 -8.97
N ASN A 219 19.62 -0.65 -7.95
CA ASN A 219 20.35 0.57 -7.68
C ASN A 219 21.22 0.40 -6.43
N PRO A 220 22.29 1.19 -6.27
CA PRO A 220 23.01 1.25 -5.01
C PRO A 220 22.13 1.89 -3.92
N ARG A 221 22.40 1.54 -2.66
CA ARG A 221 21.76 2.14 -1.49
C ARG A 221 21.78 3.68 -1.57
N GLY A 222 20.65 4.30 -1.28
CA GLY A 222 20.49 5.74 -1.30
C GLY A 222 20.31 6.34 -2.70
N ALA A 223 20.01 5.54 -3.71
CA ALA A 223 19.81 6.03 -5.07
C ALA A 223 18.54 6.87 -5.26
N ALA A 224 17.58 6.78 -4.33
CA ALA A 224 16.27 7.42 -4.41
C ALA A 224 15.57 7.13 -5.75
N LYS A 225 15.54 5.86 -6.12
CA LYS A 225 14.92 5.33 -7.34
C LYS A 225 14.04 4.15 -6.97
N ASP A 226 13.11 3.89 -7.81
CA ASP A 226 12.23 2.73 -7.75
C ASP A 226 12.07 2.19 -9.18
#